data_ae7dc1aa2cce70a19a9c8ca219c016a7
#
_entry.id   ae7dc1aa2cce70a19a9c8ca219c016a7
#
_cell.length_a   1.000
_cell.length_b   1.000
_cell.length_c   1.000
_cell.angle_alpha   90.00
_cell.angle_beta   90.00
_cell.angle_gamma   90.00
#
_symmetry.space_group_name_H-M   'P 1'
#
loop_
_entity.id
_entity.type
_entity.pdbx_description
1 polymer ?
#
loop_
_entity_poly.entity_id
_entity_poly.type
_entity_poly.pdbx_seq_one_letter_code
_entity_poly.pdbx_strand_id
1 'polypeptide(L)'
;AREKKILLSDMDATIIENETLDDLVKLSGVETNVDETSKLAMEGKIDIKTTLDTRLNYLKGKPKSLIDQALARIKFHPGSEVLVKTLNQKGFITSLVTGGFAPISTFVGDRLGFQNVISNEFKFKDDCFTGEYVPITAGKNSKLNYLNKLTDEKNISKSQVVAIGDGANDL
;
A
#
# COMPACT_ATOMS: atom_id res chain seq x y z
N ALA A 1 -21.80 18.16 13.19
CA ALA A 1 -20.91 17.24 12.48
C ALA A 1 -20.47 16.16 13.49
N ARG A 2 -20.52 14.88 13.11
CA ARG A 2 -20.03 13.82 13.98
C ARG A 2 -18.50 13.86 14.03
N GLU A 3 -17.97 13.70 15.23
CA GLU A 3 -16.53 13.66 15.46
C GLU A 3 -15.89 12.53 14.66
N LYS A 4 -14.78 12.79 13.96
CA LYS A 4 -14.04 11.77 13.23
C LYS A 4 -13.27 10.89 14.19
N LYS A 5 -13.17 9.59 13.90
CA LYS A 5 -12.57 8.57 14.79
C LYS A 5 -11.62 7.61 14.09
N ILE A 6 -11.69 7.52 12.78
CA ILE A 6 -10.87 6.60 11.99
C ILE A 6 -10.17 7.36 10.88
N LEU A 7 -8.87 7.13 10.70
CA LEU A 7 -8.11 7.44 9.50
C LEU A 7 -7.83 6.15 8.75
N LEU A 8 -8.24 6.09 7.48
CA LEU A 8 -7.76 5.12 6.51
C LEU A 8 -6.85 5.82 5.52
N SER A 9 -5.63 5.34 5.35
CA SER A 9 -4.68 5.90 4.41
C SER A 9 -4.21 4.86 3.41
N ASP A 10 -4.14 5.24 2.14
CA ASP A 10 -3.33 4.56 1.16
C ASP A 10 -1.84 4.77 1.43
N MET A 11 -0.97 4.01 0.78
CA MET A 11 0.48 4.09 0.93
C MET A 11 1.15 4.81 -0.24
N ASP A 12 1.24 4.12 -1.39
CA ASP A 12 1.94 4.61 -2.58
C ASP A 12 1.31 5.92 -3.08
N ALA A 13 2.13 6.88 -3.49
CA ALA A 13 1.74 8.21 -3.94
C ALA A 13 0.79 8.99 -2.98
N THR A 14 0.58 8.51 -1.76
CA THR A 14 -0.29 9.13 -0.76
C THR A 14 0.47 9.51 0.51
N ILE A 15 0.88 8.53 1.31
CA ILE A 15 1.64 8.78 2.56
C ILE A 15 3.15 8.81 2.29
N ILE A 16 3.58 8.16 1.23
CA ILE A 16 4.91 8.22 0.65
C ILE A 16 4.83 8.73 -0.80
N GLU A 17 5.94 9.28 -1.30
CA GLU A 17 6.02 9.79 -2.68
C GLU A 17 6.22 8.67 -3.71
N ASN A 18 6.66 7.49 -3.28
CA ASN A 18 7.07 6.37 -4.11
C ASN A 18 5.88 5.56 -4.65
N GLU A 19 6.15 4.86 -5.76
CA GLU A 19 5.43 3.69 -6.25
C GLU A 19 6.30 2.47 -6.00
N THR A 20 6.06 1.75 -4.90
CA THR A 20 7.04 0.82 -4.32
C THR A 20 7.30 -0.43 -5.15
N LEU A 21 6.27 -0.96 -5.81
CA LEU A 21 6.45 -2.13 -6.67
C LEU A 21 7.23 -1.76 -7.94
N ASP A 22 6.98 -0.58 -8.51
CA ASP A 22 7.71 -0.07 -9.67
C ASP A 22 9.18 0.21 -9.31
N ASP A 23 9.44 0.75 -8.13
CA ASP A 23 10.80 0.94 -7.61
C ASP A 23 11.55 -0.40 -7.51
N LEU A 24 10.92 -1.45 -6.99
CA LEU A 24 11.52 -2.78 -6.92
C LEU A 24 11.85 -3.34 -8.31
N VAL A 25 10.95 -3.21 -9.26
CA VAL A 25 11.19 -3.66 -10.64
C VAL A 25 12.36 -2.92 -11.25
N LYS A 26 12.43 -1.59 -11.11
CA LYS A 26 13.57 -0.78 -11.56
C LYS A 26 14.89 -1.22 -10.90
N LEU A 27 14.89 -1.45 -9.59
CA LEU A 27 16.05 -1.94 -8.84
C LEU A 27 16.49 -3.34 -9.26
N SER A 28 15.60 -4.17 -9.76
CA SER A 28 15.93 -5.52 -10.22
C SER A 28 16.80 -5.55 -11.48
N GLY A 29 16.98 -4.40 -12.14
CA GLY A 29 17.76 -4.27 -13.36
C GLY A 29 17.10 -4.87 -14.61
N VAL A 30 15.81 -5.21 -14.53
CA VAL A 30 15.04 -5.67 -15.70
C VAL A 30 14.75 -4.46 -16.57
N GLU A 31 15.16 -4.52 -17.84
CA GLU A 31 14.76 -3.52 -18.83
C GLU A 31 13.27 -3.66 -19.13
N THR A 32 12.48 -2.70 -18.69
CA THR A 32 11.05 -2.70 -18.88
C THR A 32 10.53 -1.28 -19.06
N ASN A 33 9.40 -1.17 -19.72
CA ASN A 33 8.67 0.08 -19.88
C ASN A 33 7.62 0.23 -18.75
N VAL A 34 8.08 0.10 -17.49
CA VAL A 34 7.20 0.14 -16.29
C VAL A 34 6.34 1.40 -16.27
N ASP A 35 6.94 2.55 -16.60
CA ASP A 35 6.23 3.84 -16.57
C ASP A 35 5.11 3.88 -17.62
N GLU A 36 5.32 3.33 -18.82
CA GLU A 36 4.30 3.24 -19.86
C GLU A 36 3.17 2.28 -19.47
N THR A 37 3.52 1.13 -18.90
CA THR A 37 2.54 0.14 -18.42
C THR A 37 1.70 0.70 -17.28
N SER A 38 2.31 1.45 -16.35
CA SER A 38 1.60 2.15 -15.28
C SER A 38 0.61 3.16 -15.83
N LYS A 39 1.03 3.96 -16.80
CA LYS A 39 0.19 4.95 -17.46
C LYS A 39 -1.01 4.32 -18.16
N LEU A 40 -0.80 3.22 -18.89
CA LEU A 40 -1.87 2.48 -19.57
C LEU A 40 -2.87 1.85 -18.58
N ALA A 41 -2.38 1.39 -17.41
CA ALA A 41 -3.26 0.88 -16.35
C ALA A 41 -4.10 2.00 -15.71
N MET A 42 -3.51 3.17 -15.46
CA MET A 42 -4.23 4.36 -14.96
C MET A 42 -5.28 4.86 -15.94
N GLU A 43 -5.01 4.75 -17.26
CA GLU A 43 -5.96 5.08 -18.33
C GLU A 43 -7.04 4.01 -18.53
N GLY A 44 -7.01 2.92 -17.74
CA GLY A 44 -7.99 1.82 -17.86
C GLY A 44 -7.82 0.93 -19.08
N LYS A 45 -6.71 1.06 -19.79
CA LYS A 45 -6.42 0.29 -21.03
C LYS A 45 -5.84 -1.10 -20.74
N ILE A 46 -5.31 -1.30 -19.54
CA ILE A 46 -4.78 -2.59 -19.07
C ILE A 46 -5.42 -2.89 -17.71
N ASP A 47 -5.78 -4.15 -17.48
CA ASP A 47 -6.31 -4.59 -16.19
C ASP A 47 -5.24 -4.50 -15.08
N ILE A 48 -5.64 -3.98 -13.94
CA ILE A 48 -4.77 -3.78 -12.75
C ILE A 48 -4.14 -5.11 -12.32
N LYS A 49 -4.90 -6.21 -12.35
CA LYS A 49 -4.39 -7.54 -12.00
C LYS A 49 -3.29 -7.98 -12.96
N THR A 50 -3.49 -7.82 -14.27
CA THR A 50 -2.49 -8.14 -15.29
C THR A 50 -1.22 -7.34 -15.11
N THR A 51 -1.34 -6.06 -14.76
CA THR A 51 -0.22 -5.18 -14.46
C THR A 51 0.55 -5.67 -13.23
N LEU A 52 -0.14 -6.05 -12.18
CA LEU A 52 0.44 -6.58 -10.95
C LEU A 52 1.17 -7.90 -11.22
N ASP A 53 0.53 -8.85 -11.88
CA ASP A 53 1.12 -10.15 -12.21
C ASP A 53 2.38 -10.02 -13.07
N THR A 54 2.38 -9.08 -14.02
CA THR A 54 3.55 -8.78 -14.86
C THR A 54 4.72 -8.28 -14.02
N ARG A 55 4.50 -7.32 -13.11
CA ARG A 55 5.53 -6.79 -12.24
C ARG A 55 6.11 -7.83 -11.30
N LEU A 56 5.24 -8.65 -10.69
CA LEU A 56 5.67 -9.76 -9.84
C LEU A 56 6.50 -10.78 -10.61
N ASN A 57 6.15 -11.03 -11.86
CA ASN A 57 6.93 -11.93 -12.72
C ASN A 57 8.33 -11.39 -13.03
N TYR A 58 8.50 -10.08 -13.19
CA TYR A 58 9.82 -9.46 -13.34
C TYR A 58 10.70 -9.65 -12.09
N LEU A 59 10.10 -9.71 -10.91
CA LEU A 59 10.81 -9.94 -9.65
C LEU A 59 11.14 -11.41 -9.40
N LYS A 60 10.48 -12.34 -10.06
CA LYS A 60 10.70 -13.78 -9.88
C LYS A 60 12.17 -14.16 -10.00
N GLY A 61 12.68 -14.85 -8.99
CA GLY A 61 14.10 -15.27 -8.89
C GLY A 61 15.07 -14.15 -8.48
N LYS A 62 14.61 -12.93 -8.32
CA LYS A 62 15.44 -11.82 -7.84
C LYS A 62 15.63 -11.90 -6.32
N PRO A 63 16.78 -11.43 -5.80
CA PRO A 63 17.09 -11.55 -4.38
C PRO A 63 16.17 -10.70 -3.51
N LYS A 64 15.77 -11.23 -2.37
CA LYS A 64 14.99 -10.54 -1.34
C LYS A 64 15.67 -9.24 -0.86
N SER A 65 16.99 -9.16 -0.94
CA SER A 65 17.76 -7.95 -0.55
C SER A 65 17.40 -6.70 -1.35
N LEU A 66 16.69 -6.81 -2.47
CA LEU A 66 16.11 -5.66 -3.18
C LEU A 66 15.14 -4.86 -2.28
N ILE A 67 14.51 -5.53 -1.31
CA ILE A 67 13.64 -4.85 -0.33
C ILE A 67 14.43 -3.79 0.44
N ASP A 68 15.63 -4.13 0.94
CA ASP A 68 16.45 -3.19 1.71
C ASP A 68 16.84 -1.97 0.86
N GLN A 69 17.12 -2.17 -0.42
CA GLN A 69 17.42 -1.09 -1.37
C GLN A 69 16.17 -0.21 -1.61
N ALA A 70 15.00 -0.81 -1.72
CA ALA A 70 13.75 -0.07 -1.87
C ALA A 70 13.42 0.74 -0.61
N LEU A 71 13.59 0.17 0.58
CA LEU A 71 13.37 0.85 1.86
C LEU A 71 14.27 2.09 2.00
N ALA A 72 15.52 2.02 1.56
CA ALA A 72 16.44 3.14 1.58
C ALA A 72 16.02 4.32 0.67
N ARG A 73 15.12 4.07 -0.28
CA ARG A 73 14.60 5.07 -1.22
C ARG A 73 13.25 5.64 -0.83
N ILE A 74 12.63 5.15 0.23
CA ILE A 74 11.32 5.64 0.68
C ILE A 74 11.40 7.11 1.04
N LYS A 75 10.54 7.89 0.40
CA LYS A 75 10.32 9.30 0.69
C LYS A 75 8.91 9.49 1.25
N PHE A 76 8.86 9.92 2.49
CA PHE A 76 7.58 10.28 3.12
C PHE A 76 7.11 11.64 2.63
N HIS A 77 5.83 11.77 2.32
CA HIS A 77 5.26 13.09 2.08
C HIS A 77 5.43 13.99 3.32
N PRO A 78 5.74 15.27 3.14
CA PRO A 78 5.85 16.21 4.24
C PRO A 78 4.59 16.21 5.10
N GLY A 79 4.76 16.11 6.42
CA GLY A 79 3.66 16.09 7.37
C GLY A 79 3.03 14.72 7.64
N SER A 80 3.36 13.66 6.89
CA SER A 80 2.79 12.32 7.09
C SER A 80 2.96 11.82 8.53
N GLU A 81 4.16 11.93 9.07
CA GLU A 81 4.45 11.48 10.45
C GLU A 81 3.68 12.32 11.48
N VAL A 82 3.65 13.64 11.30
CA VAL A 82 2.92 14.54 12.19
C VAL A 82 1.43 14.25 12.16
N LEU A 83 0.86 14.01 10.97
CA LEU A 83 -0.55 13.67 10.81
C LEU A 83 -0.91 12.42 11.60
N VAL A 84 -0.21 11.32 11.37
CA VAL A 84 -0.51 10.02 11.99
C VAL A 84 -0.33 10.08 13.50
N LYS A 85 0.79 10.64 13.99
CA LYS A 85 1.05 10.78 15.43
C LYS A 85 0.02 11.67 16.12
N THR A 86 -0.35 12.79 15.50
CA THR A 86 -1.36 13.71 16.06
C THR A 86 -2.73 13.03 16.17
N LEU A 87 -3.13 12.29 15.13
CA LEU A 87 -4.41 11.58 15.16
C LEU A 87 -4.42 10.46 16.19
N ASN A 88 -3.32 9.71 16.34
CA ASN A 88 -3.17 8.73 17.40
C ASN A 88 -3.35 9.37 18.79
N GLN A 89 -2.70 10.50 19.04
CA GLN A 89 -2.84 11.24 20.31
C GLN A 89 -4.26 11.74 20.57
N LYS A 90 -5.02 12.01 19.50
CA LYS A 90 -6.45 12.39 19.57
C LYS A 90 -7.39 11.19 19.70
N GLY A 91 -6.86 9.98 19.84
CA GLY A 91 -7.67 8.76 20.01
C GLY A 91 -8.27 8.22 18.73
N PHE A 92 -7.76 8.61 17.55
CA PHE A 92 -8.15 8.00 16.28
C PHE A 92 -7.61 6.58 16.18
N ILE A 93 -8.35 5.73 15.47
CA ILE A 93 -7.83 4.48 14.93
C ILE A 93 -7.19 4.80 13.58
N THR A 94 -5.88 4.55 13.46
CA THR A 94 -5.14 4.82 12.22
C THR A 94 -4.76 3.53 11.53
N SER A 95 -5.14 3.40 10.26
CA SER A 95 -4.91 2.20 9.45
C SER A 95 -4.30 2.57 8.10
N LEU A 96 -3.17 1.94 7.79
CA LEU A 96 -2.57 1.95 6.47
C LEU A 96 -3.14 0.76 5.69
N VAL A 97 -3.88 1.03 4.62
CA VAL A 97 -4.52 0.00 3.79
C VAL A 97 -4.08 0.19 2.35
N THR A 98 -3.26 -0.71 1.86
CA THR A 98 -2.60 -0.55 0.57
C THR A 98 -2.65 -1.81 -0.28
N GLY A 99 -2.71 -1.63 -1.59
CA GLY A 99 -2.43 -2.68 -2.57
C GLY A 99 -0.93 -3.00 -2.73
N GLY A 100 -0.06 -2.25 -2.02
CA GLY A 100 1.36 -2.56 -1.90
C GLY A 100 1.64 -3.81 -1.08
N PHE A 101 2.90 -4.03 -0.71
CA PHE A 101 3.38 -5.30 -0.20
C PHE A 101 4.18 -5.16 1.09
N ALA A 102 3.93 -6.06 2.06
CA ALA A 102 4.87 -6.31 3.14
C ALA A 102 6.12 -7.05 2.58
N PRO A 103 7.33 -6.74 3.09
CA PRO A 103 7.61 -5.97 4.31
C PRO A 103 7.67 -4.44 4.15
N ILE A 104 7.55 -3.89 2.95
CA ILE A 104 7.64 -2.43 2.74
C ILE A 104 6.52 -1.69 3.47
N SER A 105 5.28 -2.17 3.35
CA SER A 105 4.13 -1.57 4.03
C SER A 105 4.27 -1.59 5.55
N THR A 106 4.81 -2.67 6.11
CA THR A 106 5.09 -2.79 7.55
C THR A 106 6.12 -1.75 7.98
N PHE A 107 7.20 -1.59 7.23
CA PHE A 107 8.21 -0.56 7.50
C PHE A 107 7.61 0.85 7.51
N VAL A 108 6.81 1.19 6.48
CA VAL A 108 6.17 2.50 6.38
C VAL A 108 5.19 2.73 7.53
N GLY A 109 4.36 1.74 7.84
CA GLY A 109 3.39 1.83 8.92
C GLY A 109 4.05 2.02 10.29
N ASP A 110 5.07 1.24 10.58
CA ASP A 110 5.84 1.33 11.84
C ASP A 110 6.54 2.69 11.96
N ARG A 111 7.18 3.14 10.89
CA ARG A 111 7.92 4.41 10.87
C ARG A 111 7.01 5.62 11.13
N LEU A 112 5.79 5.60 10.61
CA LEU A 112 4.82 6.69 10.77
C LEU A 112 3.94 6.54 12.03
N GLY A 113 3.87 5.35 12.62
CA GLY A 113 3.08 5.06 13.81
C GLY A 113 1.64 4.66 13.55
N PHE A 114 1.32 4.09 12.37
CA PHE A 114 0.01 3.49 12.13
C PHE A 114 -0.26 2.34 13.09
N GLN A 115 -1.48 2.28 13.62
CA GLN A 115 -1.90 1.21 14.54
C GLN A 115 -2.17 -0.10 13.80
N ASN A 116 -2.62 -0.02 12.56
CA ASN A 116 -2.92 -1.17 11.71
C ASN A 116 -2.27 -1.00 10.34
N VAL A 117 -1.72 -2.08 9.81
CA VAL A 117 -1.19 -2.15 8.46
C VAL A 117 -1.81 -3.34 7.75
N ILE A 118 -2.51 -3.07 6.66
CA ILE A 118 -3.20 -4.05 5.83
C ILE A 118 -2.63 -3.97 4.42
N SER A 119 -1.95 -5.01 3.99
CA SER A 119 -1.29 -5.07 2.68
C SER A 119 -1.21 -6.48 2.12
N ASN A 120 -0.89 -6.61 0.85
CA ASN A 120 -0.43 -7.88 0.30
C ASN A 120 0.91 -8.30 0.93
N GLU A 121 1.31 -9.53 0.76
CA GLU A 121 2.61 -10.04 1.18
C GLU A 121 3.33 -10.73 0.02
N PHE A 122 4.61 -10.41 -0.19
CA PHE A 122 5.45 -11.20 -1.09
C PHE A 122 5.67 -12.61 -0.54
N LYS A 123 5.73 -13.59 -1.44
CA LYS A 123 6.22 -14.93 -1.12
C LYS A 123 7.68 -15.06 -1.55
N PHE A 124 8.50 -15.56 -0.63
CA PHE A 124 9.92 -15.82 -0.85
C PHE A 124 10.23 -17.31 -0.75
N LYS A 125 11.24 -17.74 -1.48
CA LYS A 125 11.86 -19.07 -1.38
C LYS A 125 13.35 -18.92 -1.64
N ASP A 126 14.18 -19.53 -0.78
CA ASP A 126 15.64 -19.46 -0.88
C ASP A 126 16.16 -18.02 -1.00
N ASP A 127 15.60 -17.11 -0.19
CA ASP A 127 15.89 -15.66 -0.17
C ASP A 127 15.65 -14.95 -1.51
N CYS A 128 14.78 -15.49 -2.36
CA CYS A 128 14.37 -14.89 -3.63
C CYS A 128 12.86 -14.72 -3.71
N PHE A 129 12.42 -13.71 -4.49
CA PHE A 129 11.02 -13.56 -4.84
C PHE A 129 10.54 -14.77 -5.65
N THR A 130 9.37 -15.29 -5.35
CA THR A 130 8.74 -16.37 -6.12
C THR A 130 7.93 -15.89 -7.31
N GLY A 131 7.59 -14.60 -7.34
CA GLY A 131 6.61 -14.04 -8.28
C GLY A 131 5.16 -14.24 -7.82
N GLU A 132 4.95 -14.93 -6.71
CA GLU A 132 3.65 -15.12 -6.06
C GLU A 132 3.51 -14.19 -4.84
N TYR A 133 2.27 -14.03 -4.37
CA TYR A 133 1.97 -13.21 -3.20
C TYR A 133 0.74 -13.73 -2.45
N VAL A 134 0.62 -13.32 -1.20
CA VAL A 134 -0.60 -13.53 -0.40
C VAL A 134 -1.43 -12.26 -0.49
N PRO A 135 -2.62 -12.29 -1.08
CA PRO A 135 -3.50 -11.13 -1.13
C PRO A 135 -4.14 -10.88 0.25
N ILE A 136 -4.35 -9.61 0.59
CA ILE A 136 -5.06 -9.21 1.83
C ILE A 136 -6.51 -9.67 1.81
N THR A 137 -7.16 -9.38 0.69
CA THR A 137 -8.54 -9.75 0.38
C THR A 137 -8.68 -9.91 -1.11
N ALA A 138 -9.47 -10.89 -1.53
CA ALA A 138 -9.80 -11.05 -2.94
C ALA A 138 -10.62 -9.85 -3.45
N GLY A 139 -10.09 -9.10 -4.42
CA GLY A 139 -10.87 -8.22 -5.29
C GLY A 139 -10.76 -6.71 -5.07
N LYS A 140 -11.49 -5.98 -5.91
CA LYS A 140 -11.48 -4.51 -6.05
C LYS A 140 -11.92 -3.73 -4.80
N ASN A 141 -12.53 -4.40 -3.83
CA ASN A 141 -13.17 -3.75 -2.67
C ASN A 141 -12.43 -4.01 -1.35
N SER A 142 -11.13 -4.32 -1.37
CA SER A 142 -10.38 -4.65 -0.16
C SER A 142 -10.42 -3.54 0.89
N LYS A 143 -10.25 -2.28 0.47
CA LYS A 143 -10.33 -1.11 1.37
C LYS A 143 -11.74 -0.95 1.94
N LEU A 144 -12.76 -1.07 1.11
CA LEU A 144 -14.16 -0.97 1.55
C LEU A 144 -14.54 -2.12 2.49
N ASN A 145 -14.11 -3.33 2.21
CA ASN A 145 -14.38 -4.50 3.05
C ASN A 145 -13.71 -4.35 4.42
N TYR A 146 -12.46 -3.89 4.45
CA TYR A 146 -11.77 -3.58 5.69
C TYR A 146 -12.48 -2.46 6.48
N LEU A 147 -12.89 -1.39 5.80
CA LEU A 147 -13.64 -0.30 6.40
C LEU A 147 -14.94 -0.79 7.02
N ASN A 148 -15.74 -1.56 6.30
CA ASN A 148 -16.99 -2.11 6.80
C ASN A 148 -16.77 -2.97 8.05
N LYS A 149 -15.80 -3.88 8.00
CA LYS A 149 -15.43 -4.72 9.14
C LYS A 149 -15.05 -3.87 10.36
N LEU A 150 -14.14 -2.89 10.17
CA LEU A 150 -13.67 -2.05 11.25
C LEU A 150 -14.80 -1.18 11.86
N THR A 151 -15.67 -0.61 11.05
CA THR A 151 -16.81 0.19 11.51
C THR A 151 -17.81 -0.64 12.26
N ASP A 152 -18.10 -1.86 11.82
CA ASP A 152 -19.01 -2.78 12.47
C ASP A 152 -18.45 -3.27 13.83
N GLU A 153 -17.19 -3.73 13.84
CA GLU A 153 -16.52 -4.20 15.06
C GLU A 153 -16.40 -3.11 16.13
N LYS A 154 -16.19 -1.87 15.74
CA LYS A 154 -16.01 -0.73 16.66
C LYS A 154 -17.29 0.07 16.90
N ASN A 155 -18.39 -0.30 16.28
CA ASN A 155 -19.67 0.43 16.33
C ASN A 155 -19.50 1.93 15.97
N ILE A 156 -18.74 2.20 14.90
CA ILE A 156 -18.40 3.54 14.40
C ILE A 156 -19.14 3.76 13.08
N SER A 157 -19.78 4.91 12.93
CA SER A 157 -20.45 5.28 11.67
C SER A 157 -19.41 5.61 10.58
N LYS A 158 -19.68 5.23 9.32
CA LYS A 158 -18.87 5.62 8.15
C LYS A 158 -18.65 7.14 8.05
N SER A 159 -19.60 7.96 8.51
CA SER A 159 -19.46 9.41 8.58
C SER A 159 -18.36 9.89 9.54
N GLN A 160 -17.84 9.02 10.39
CA GLN A 160 -16.76 9.29 11.33
C GLN A 160 -15.40 8.83 10.80
N VAL A 161 -15.33 8.40 9.55
CA VAL A 161 -14.10 7.99 8.87
C VAL A 161 -13.56 9.12 8.02
N VAL A 162 -12.24 9.25 7.99
CA VAL A 162 -11.48 10.03 7.01
C VAL A 162 -10.68 9.03 6.18
N ALA A 163 -10.83 9.07 4.88
CA ALA A 163 -10.01 8.32 3.94
C ALA A 163 -9.13 9.27 3.15
N ILE A 164 -7.89 8.91 2.96
CA ILE A 164 -6.93 9.63 2.11
C ILE A 164 -6.31 8.66 1.10
N GLY A 165 -6.22 9.08 -0.15
CA GLY A 165 -5.70 8.31 -1.26
C GLY A 165 -5.51 9.19 -2.49
N ASP A 166 -4.86 8.66 -3.51
CA ASP A 166 -4.51 9.37 -4.75
C ASP A 166 -5.36 8.95 -5.96
N GLY A 167 -6.16 7.89 -5.82
CA GLY A 167 -6.88 7.27 -6.92
C GLY A 167 -8.37 7.07 -6.72
N ALA A 168 -9.09 6.82 -7.81
CA ALA A 168 -10.52 6.52 -7.81
C ALA A 168 -10.88 5.20 -7.08
N ASN A 169 -9.91 4.33 -6.86
CA ASN A 169 -10.05 3.10 -6.07
C ASN A 169 -10.11 3.34 -4.56
N ASP A 170 -9.88 4.60 -4.12
CA ASP A 170 -9.94 5.03 -2.72
C ASP A 170 -11.31 5.64 -2.34
N LEU A 171 -12.22 5.79 -3.30
CA LEU A 171 -13.54 6.40 -3.14
C LEU A 171 -14.63 5.40 -2.72
#